data_dfd4c5aa5a3153c3f779dd98addc7049
#
_entry.id   dfd4c5aa5a3153c3f779dd98addc7049
#
_cell.length_a   1.000
_cell.length_b   1.000
_cell.length_c   1.000
_cell.angle_alpha   90.00
_cell.angle_beta   90.00
_cell.angle_gamma   90.00
#
_symmetry.space_group_name_H-M   'P 1'
#
loop_
_entity.id
_entity.type
_entity.pdbx_description
1 polymer ?
#
loop_
_entity_poly.entity_id
_entity_poly.type
_entity_poly.pdbx_seq_one_letter_code
_entity_poly.pdbx_strand_id
1 'polypeptide(L)'
;MWNLLNMGIMKYKFSSGLPLKYLILGYFFFYFQQAIVAQTRQWATEMSAKLEKLGMLHIRALETEKHKIIGLEQGRYRFAPKGLSEVFAFLEPDELAADTLSILLFSRGLPLLTFQRINGSLQQPKWERGFFFKRLSHISPQQSATGRLELLVGPAVRYQLGNFDYPVQAAVDLQTGWDYLIRPGLSFQGIIAWPVSNNYDEKTRPRLERAVFVGDYLQAGRLFTSMAVGFFSLNRVGTHLSSRWWLPDERFSFRFDAGLTRFSQLTGPVRFDEAEKKWAPVLIAGLEYHWRKYATTLRMSGGRFLYNDEGLMLEAFRMMGEYRFGFFASATTAGKNLGFQWSMPLFPVRYARPGRVRIRTANPFPLNYRYRGLHRDARMYQTGYLLSEQLYSFYPTFFINEMK
;
A
#
# COMPACT_ATOMS: atom_id res chain seq x y z
N MET A 1 43.67 4.57 -6.47
CA MET A 1 44.98 4.54 -7.12
C MET A 1 44.79 4.31 -8.61
N TRP A 2 44.85 5.40 -9.35
CA TRP A 2 45.28 5.63 -10.73
C TRP A 2 44.96 4.58 -11.80
N ASN A 3 43.95 4.90 -12.66
CA ASN A 3 44.05 4.82 -14.12
C ASN A 3 42.78 5.30 -14.78
N LEU A 4 42.72 6.57 -15.04
CA LEU A 4 41.76 7.21 -15.97
C LEU A 4 42.49 8.40 -16.60
N LEU A 5 43.24 8.15 -17.64
CA LEU A 5 43.71 9.19 -18.55
C LEU A 5 44.27 8.49 -19.80
N ASN A 6 43.38 8.21 -20.75
CA ASN A 6 43.75 8.05 -22.16
C ASN A 6 42.50 8.32 -23.02
N MET A 7 42.05 9.57 -23.03
CA MET A 7 41.22 10.07 -24.11
C MET A 7 42.16 10.68 -25.14
N GLY A 8 42.29 9.96 -26.25
CA GLY A 8 43.09 10.37 -27.40
C GLY A 8 42.65 11.74 -27.91
N ILE A 9 43.61 12.66 -27.93
CA ILE A 9 43.50 13.96 -28.55
C ILE A 9 43.42 13.73 -30.07
N MET A 10 42.21 13.71 -30.60
CA MET A 10 41.99 13.84 -32.05
C MET A 10 42.43 15.24 -32.48
N LYS A 11 43.61 15.31 -33.11
CA LYS A 11 44.10 16.51 -33.79
C LYS A 11 43.17 16.82 -34.99
N TYR A 12 42.12 17.60 -34.73
CA TYR A 12 41.40 18.22 -35.82
C TYR A 12 42.25 19.38 -36.38
N LYS A 13 42.70 19.22 -37.63
CA LYS A 13 43.19 20.31 -38.45
C LYS A 13 42.04 21.27 -38.70
N PHE A 14 42.02 22.40 -38.00
CA PHE A 14 41.09 23.49 -38.33
C PHE A 14 41.50 24.07 -39.67
N SER A 15 40.74 23.73 -40.75
CA SER A 15 40.79 24.50 -41.96
C SER A 15 40.03 25.81 -41.75
N SER A 16 40.74 26.90 -41.89
CA SER A 16 40.24 28.27 -41.81
C SER A 16 39.00 28.48 -42.69
N GLY A 17 37.83 28.76 -42.07
CA GLY A 17 36.69 29.16 -42.90
C GLY A 17 35.30 29.06 -42.29
N LEU A 18 35.12 28.74 -40.99
CA LEU A 18 33.78 28.90 -40.38
C LEU A 18 33.56 30.42 -40.05
N PRO A 19 32.59 31.08 -40.69
CA PRO A 19 32.33 32.47 -40.42
C PRO A 19 31.93 32.63 -38.94
N LEU A 20 32.45 33.65 -38.28
CA LEU A 20 32.24 34.02 -36.89
C LEU A 20 30.76 33.98 -36.44
N LYS A 21 29.87 34.16 -37.38
CA LYS A 21 28.39 34.01 -37.20
C LYS A 21 27.94 32.63 -36.67
N TYR A 22 28.58 31.54 -37.13
CA TYR A 22 28.20 30.20 -36.70
C TYR A 22 28.79 29.85 -35.32
N LEU A 23 29.94 30.41 -34.96
CA LEU A 23 30.50 30.29 -33.61
C LEU A 23 29.63 31.06 -32.61
N ILE A 24 29.17 32.25 -32.93
CA ILE A 24 28.28 33.04 -32.09
C ILE A 24 26.91 32.34 -31.94
N LEU A 25 26.34 31.77 -33.04
CA LEU A 25 25.08 31.03 -32.98
C LEU A 25 25.23 29.74 -32.13
N GLY A 26 26.33 29.00 -32.28
CA GLY A 26 26.61 27.82 -31.47
C GLY A 26 26.79 28.13 -29.98
N TYR A 27 27.43 29.26 -29.67
CA TYR A 27 27.62 29.75 -28.30
C TYR A 27 26.25 30.18 -27.69
N PHE A 28 25.43 30.90 -28.44
CA PHE A 28 24.07 31.27 -28.05
C PHE A 28 23.18 30.05 -27.83
N PHE A 29 23.24 29.06 -28.70
CA PHE A 29 22.46 27.82 -28.59
C PHE A 29 22.88 26.99 -27.37
N PHE A 30 24.20 26.94 -27.11
CA PHE A 30 24.74 26.24 -25.93
C PHE A 30 24.35 26.92 -24.61
N TYR A 31 24.41 28.24 -24.53
CA TYR A 31 23.98 29.00 -23.36
C TYR A 31 22.45 28.96 -23.18
N PHE A 32 21.69 28.98 -24.26
CA PHE A 32 20.23 28.85 -24.22
C PHE A 32 19.83 27.44 -23.72
N GLN A 33 20.48 26.39 -24.17
CA GLN A 33 20.28 25.03 -23.61
C GLN A 33 20.65 24.94 -22.14
N GLN A 34 21.77 25.54 -21.73
CA GLN A 34 22.15 25.55 -20.32
C GLN A 34 21.14 26.33 -19.44
N ALA A 35 20.62 27.43 -19.93
CA ALA A 35 19.61 28.22 -19.22
C ALA A 35 18.29 27.42 -19.05
N ILE A 36 17.82 26.72 -20.09
CA ILE A 36 16.63 25.86 -20.02
C ILE A 36 16.86 24.72 -19.01
N VAL A 37 18.01 24.04 -19.04
CA VAL A 37 18.35 22.97 -18.11
C VAL A 37 18.46 23.49 -16.66
N ALA A 38 18.96 24.70 -16.47
CA ALA A 38 19.05 25.33 -15.15
C ALA A 38 17.63 25.66 -14.60
N GLN A 39 16.77 26.20 -15.43
CA GLN A 39 15.40 26.57 -15.05
C GLN A 39 14.54 25.33 -14.70
N THR A 40 14.66 24.23 -15.48
CA THR A 40 13.97 22.97 -15.20
C THR A 40 14.44 22.31 -13.91
N ARG A 41 15.72 22.45 -13.55
CA ARG A 41 16.23 21.97 -12.26
C ARG A 41 15.73 22.81 -11.09
N GLN A 42 15.54 24.11 -11.27
CA GLN A 42 15.08 25.00 -10.23
C GLN A 42 13.65 24.66 -9.80
N TRP A 43 12.70 24.53 -10.75
CA TRP A 43 11.32 24.15 -10.45
C TRP A 43 11.23 22.81 -9.70
N ALA A 44 11.95 21.78 -10.17
CA ALA A 44 11.94 20.47 -9.54
C ALA A 44 12.44 20.50 -8.09
N THR A 45 13.44 21.33 -7.80
CA THR A 45 14.02 21.53 -6.46
C THR A 45 13.03 22.27 -5.55
N GLU A 46 12.44 23.36 -6.03
CA GLU A 46 11.45 24.15 -5.29
C GLU A 46 10.19 23.32 -4.99
N MET A 47 9.67 22.59 -5.99
CA MET A 47 8.52 21.71 -5.83
C MET A 47 8.79 20.62 -4.81
N SER A 48 9.96 20.00 -4.87
CA SER A 48 10.33 18.97 -3.91
C SER A 48 10.40 19.52 -2.48
N ALA A 49 10.95 20.72 -2.29
CA ALA A 49 11.00 21.39 -0.98
C ALA A 49 9.60 21.78 -0.47
N LYS A 50 8.71 22.22 -1.36
CA LYS A 50 7.31 22.52 -1.04
C LYS A 50 6.58 21.25 -0.56
N LEU A 51 6.70 20.13 -1.27
CA LEU A 51 6.07 18.85 -0.93
C LEU A 51 6.63 18.23 0.35
N GLU A 52 7.93 18.41 0.61
CA GLU A 52 8.55 18.01 1.87
C GLU A 52 7.95 18.76 3.07
N LYS A 53 7.71 20.06 2.94
CA LYS A 53 7.03 20.87 3.97
C LYS A 53 5.62 20.37 4.25
N LEU A 54 4.92 19.84 3.26
CA LEU A 54 3.62 19.18 3.43
C LEU A 54 3.73 17.80 4.12
N GLY A 55 4.94 17.25 4.22
CA GLY A 55 5.20 15.94 4.82
C GLY A 55 4.95 14.77 3.86
N MET A 56 5.11 15.02 2.56
CA MET A 56 5.14 13.96 1.56
C MET A 56 6.47 13.20 1.61
N LEU A 57 6.45 11.95 1.19
CA LEU A 57 7.60 11.07 1.11
C LEU A 57 7.88 10.67 -0.34
N HIS A 58 9.04 10.09 -0.57
CA HIS A 58 9.45 9.53 -1.86
C HIS A 58 9.30 10.51 -3.03
N ILE A 59 9.63 11.79 -2.75
CA ILE A 59 9.39 12.89 -3.66
C ILE A 59 10.37 12.82 -4.83
N ARG A 60 9.83 12.91 -6.04
CA ARG A 60 10.55 13.02 -7.30
C ARG A 60 9.86 14.05 -8.16
N ALA A 61 10.59 14.97 -8.76
CA ALA A 61 10.02 15.97 -9.65
C ALA A 61 10.83 16.04 -10.95
N LEU A 62 10.14 16.14 -12.06
CA LEU A 62 10.71 16.27 -13.40
C LEU A 62 9.89 17.27 -14.18
N GLU A 63 10.55 18.25 -14.76
CA GLU A 63 9.96 19.20 -15.68
C GLU A 63 10.52 18.98 -17.09
N THR A 64 9.66 19.06 -18.06
CA THR A 64 9.97 19.10 -19.47
C THR A 64 9.22 20.27 -20.08
N GLU A 65 9.54 20.73 -21.28
CA GLU A 65 8.94 21.91 -21.92
C GLU A 65 7.40 21.98 -21.83
N LYS A 66 6.71 20.85 -21.93
CA LYS A 66 5.24 20.78 -21.95
C LYS A 66 4.63 19.92 -20.84
N HIS A 67 5.45 19.29 -20.00
CA HIS A 67 4.95 18.29 -19.05
C HIS A 67 5.71 18.35 -17.74
N LYS A 68 4.99 18.56 -16.66
CA LYS A 68 5.48 18.48 -15.29
C LYS A 68 5.05 17.14 -14.69
N ILE A 69 5.99 16.39 -14.11
CA ILE A 69 5.74 15.09 -13.50
C ILE A 69 6.22 15.12 -12.06
N ILE A 70 5.34 14.77 -11.13
CA ILE A 70 5.62 14.69 -9.70
C ILE A 70 5.36 13.26 -9.25
N GLY A 71 6.33 12.63 -8.61
CA GLY A 71 6.15 11.41 -7.87
C GLY A 71 6.14 11.69 -6.39
N LEU A 72 5.17 11.17 -5.65
CA LEU A 72 5.09 11.36 -4.20
C LEU A 72 4.42 10.17 -3.51
N GLU A 73 4.77 9.94 -2.24
CA GLU A 73 4.09 9.03 -1.35
C GLU A 73 3.47 9.81 -0.20
N GLN A 74 2.22 9.48 0.12
CA GLN A 74 1.51 10.13 1.21
C GLN A 74 2.10 9.70 2.55
N GLY A 75 2.66 10.67 3.30
CA GLY A 75 3.32 10.40 4.57
C GLY A 75 2.59 10.93 5.81
N ARG A 76 1.63 11.83 5.66
CA ARG A 76 1.07 12.59 6.78
C ARG A 76 -0.39 12.26 7.12
N TYR A 77 -1.20 11.97 6.11
CA TYR A 77 -2.59 11.63 6.30
C TYR A 77 -2.77 10.12 6.34
N ARG A 78 -3.62 9.63 7.22
CA ARG A 78 -3.99 8.23 7.25
C ARG A 78 -4.71 7.82 5.97
N PHE A 79 -5.57 8.70 5.45
CA PHE A 79 -6.35 8.50 4.24
C PHE A 79 -5.67 9.18 3.05
N ALA A 80 -5.19 8.38 2.10
CA ALA A 80 -4.41 8.87 0.97
C ALA A 80 -5.16 9.86 0.07
N PRO A 81 -6.47 9.70 -0.25
CA PRO A 81 -7.22 10.70 -1.01
C PRO A 81 -7.20 12.09 -0.38
N LYS A 82 -7.40 12.18 0.94
CA LYS A 82 -7.35 13.47 1.65
C LYS A 82 -5.97 14.12 1.58
N GLY A 83 -4.91 13.32 1.71
CA GLY A 83 -3.55 13.85 1.59
C GLY A 83 -3.24 14.35 0.18
N LEU A 84 -3.76 13.69 -0.85
CA LEU A 84 -3.55 14.14 -2.21
C LEU A 84 -4.40 15.39 -2.54
N SER A 85 -5.62 15.52 -2.00
CA SER A 85 -6.39 16.76 -2.16
C SER A 85 -5.70 17.97 -1.54
N GLU A 86 -5.01 17.82 -0.41
CA GLU A 86 -4.16 18.88 0.18
C GLU A 86 -2.99 19.25 -0.74
N VAL A 87 -2.39 18.27 -1.43
CA VAL A 87 -1.35 18.57 -2.43
C VAL A 87 -1.92 19.40 -3.58
N PHE A 88 -3.08 19.04 -4.12
CA PHE A 88 -3.72 19.81 -5.19
C PHE A 88 -4.14 21.21 -4.73
N ALA A 89 -4.61 21.36 -3.50
CA ALA A 89 -4.95 22.67 -2.92
C ALA A 89 -3.72 23.55 -2.68
N PHE A 90 -2.57 22.95 -2.46
CA PHE A 90 -1.31 23.66 -2.21
C PHE A 90 -0.58 24.09 -3.49
N LEU A 91 -0.83 23.40 -4.62
CA LEU A 91 -0.23 23.77 -5.89
C LEU A 91 -0.78 25.12 -6.35
N GLU A 92 0.12 26.04 -6.71
CA GLU A 92 -0.25 27.36 -7.17
C GLU A 92 -0.97 27.33 -8.53
N PRO A 93 -1.79 28.34 -8.86
CA PRO A 93 -2.49 28.39 -10.15
C PRO A 93 -1.57 28.24 -11.35
N ASP A 94 -0.37 28.85 -11.31
CA ASP A 94 0.62 28.77 -12.38
C ASP A 94 1.21 27.35 -12.54
N GLU A 95 1.35 26.62 -11.44
CA GLU A 95 1.78 25.23 -11.48
C GLU A 95 0.69 24.33 -12.05
N LEU A 96 -0.56 24.69 -11.79
CA LEU A 96 -1.76 24.03 -12.31
C LEU A 96 -2.10 24.44 -13.75
N ALA A 97 -1.58 25.59 -14.22
CA ALA A 97 -1.78 26.11 -15.58
C ALA A 97 -0.85 25.46 -16.63
N ALA A 98 0.13 24.63 -16.20
CA ALA A 98 0.95 23.88 -17.14
C ALA A 98 0.07 23.04 -18.08
N ASP A 99 0.44 22.91 -19.33
CA ASP A 99 -0.31 22.16 -20.37
C ASP A 99 -0.65 20.75 -19.88
N THR A 100 0.28 20.12 -19.20
CA THR A 100 0.07 18.81 -18.58
C THR A 100 0.84 18.66 -17.27
N LEU A 101 0.11 18.38 -16.19
CA LEU A 101 0.67 17.98 -14.90
C LEU A 101 0.31 16.51 -14.62
N SER A 102 1.31 15.68 -14.34
CA SER A 102 1.09 14.30 -13.90
C SER A 102 1.60 14.08 -12.47
N ILE A 103 0.77 13.51 -11.62
CA ILE A 103 1.14 13.13 -10.27
C ILE A 103 1.11 11.60 -10.17
N LEU A 104 2.25 11.02 -9.87
CA LEU A 104 2.42 9.58 -9.62
C LEU A 104 2.41 9.32 -8.12
N LEU A 105 1.37 8.64 -7.66
CA LEU A 105 1.22 8.26 -6.25
C LEU A 105 1.93 6.94 -5.98
N PHE A 106 2.84 6.98 -5.01
CA PHE A 106 3.52 5.80 -4.49
C PHE A 106 2.85 5.29 -3.21
N SER A 107 3.00 4.01 -2.97
CA SER A 107 2.74 3.38 -1.67
C SER A 107 3.83 2.37 -1.39
N ARG A 108 4.48 2.49 -0.23
CA ARG A 108 5.64 1.65 0.17
C ARG A 108 6.76 1.65 -0.89
N GLY A 109 6.95 2.80 -1.53
CA GLY A 109 7.93 2.98 -2.60
C GLY A 109 7.54 2.35 -3.95
N LEU A 110 6.36 1.76 -4.09
CA LEU A 110 5.83 1.21 -5.34
C LEU A 110 4.87 2.20 -6.02
N PRO A 111 4.97 2.40 -7.34
CA PRO A 111 4.08 3.28 -8.07
C PRO A 111 2.70 2.64 -8.22
N LEU A 112 1.63 3.31 -7.79
CA LEU A 112 0.27 2.77 -7.84
C LEU A 112 -0.63 3.49 -8.83
N LEU A 113 -0.85 4.78 -8.65
CA LEU A 113 -1.83 5.57 -9.39
C LEU A 113 -1.18 6.76 -10.07
N THR A 114 -1.67 7.08 -11.24
CA THR A 114 -1.33 8.30 -11.96
C THR A 114 -2.54 9.20 -12.10
N PHE A 115 -2.40 10.43 -11.66
CA PHE A 115 -3.35 11.52 -11.83
C PHE A 115 -2.80 12.45 -12.91
N GLN A 116 -3.64 12.84 -13.85
CA GLN A 116 -3.27 13.78 -14.90
C GLN A 116 -4.21 14.97 -14.88
N ARG A 117 -3.64 16.15 -14.99
CA ARG A 117 -4.37 17.39 -15.27
C ARG A 117 -3.93 17.88 -16.64
N ILE A 118 -4.88 18.02 -17.52
CA ILE A 118 -4.66 18.44 -18.92
C ILE A 118 -5.53 19.67 -19.16
N ASN A 119 -4.92 20.77 -19.59
CA ASN A 119 -5.62 22.04 -19.83
C ASN A 119 -6.52 22.45 -18.67
N GLY A 120 -6.00 22.37 -17.43
CA GLY A 120 -6.73 22.74 -16.21
C GLY A 120 -7.75 21.71 -15.72
N SER A 121 -8.07 20.65 -16.48
CA SER A 121 -9.07 19.65 -16.11
C SER A 121 -8.42 18.38 -15.54
N LEU A 122 -8.83 17.97 -14.33
CA LEU A 122 -8.35 16.73 -13.70
C LEU A 122 -9.01 15.53 -14.37
N GLN A 123 -8.21 14.67 -14.96
CA GLN A 123 -8.64 13.43 -15.59
C GLN A 123 -8.87 12.33 -14.54
N GLN A 124 -9.67 11.32 -14.91
CA GLN A 124 -9.85 10.15 -14.05
C GLN A 124 -8.50 9.45 -13.83
N PRO A 125 -8.12 9.19 -12.56
CA PRO A 125 -6.87 8.49 -12.26
C PRO A 125 -6.86 7.08 -12.84
N LYS A 126 -5.66 6.58 -13.11
CA LYS A 126 -5.43 5.25 -13.68
C LYS A 126 -4.36 4.54 -12.88
N TRP A 127 -4.43 3.21 -12.89
CA TRP A 127 -3.31 2.40 -12.41
C TRP A 127 -2.06 2.70 -13.24
N GLU A 128 -0.92 2.91 -12.54
CA GLU A 128 0.35 3.17 -13.23
C GLU A 128 0.81 1.94 -14.01
N ARG A 129 1.14 2.14 -15.28
CA ARG A 129 1.57 1.08 -16.21
C ARG A 129 3.07 1.13 -16.53
N GLY A 130 3.85 1.84 -15.72
CA GLY A 130 5.28 1.97 -15.90
C GLY A 130 5.74 3.17 -16.73
N PHE A 131 4.83 3.88 -17.41
CA PHE A 131 5.20 4.99 -18.28
C PHE A 131 5.81 6.17 -17.52
N PHE A 132 5.13 6.68 -16.51
CA PHE A 132 5.63 7.80 -15.70
C PHE A 132 6.70 7.34 -14.72
N PHE A 133 6.56 6.14 -14.16
CA PHE A 133 7.56 5.56 -13.29
C PHE A 133 8.93 5.45 -13.97
N LYS A 134 8.98 4.96 -15.22
CA LYS A 134 10.23 4.86 -15.98
C LYS A 134 10.92 6.21 -16.14
N ARG A 135 10.17 7.29 -16.36
CA ARG A 135 10.71 8.66 -16.44
C ARG A 135 11.28 9.15 -15.13
N LEU A 136 10.62 8.83 -14.01
CA LEU A 136 11.05 9.24 -12.67
C LEU A 136 12.09 8.30 -12.04
N SER A 137 12.30 7.08 -12.57
CA SER A 137 13.15 6.06 -11.97
C SER A 137 14.63 6.47 -11.88
N HIS A 138 15.08 7.34 -12.78
CA HIS A 138 16.46 7.87 -12.80
C HIS A 138 16.69 8.99 -11.78
N ILE A 139 15.62 9.51 -11.16
CA ILE A 139 15.70 10.59 -10.16
C ILE A 139 15.70 9.95 -8.78
N SER A 140 16.73 10.21 -7.98
CA SER A 140 16.77 9.77 -6.60
C SER A 140 15.67 10.45 -5.79
N PRO A 141 14.85 9.70 -5.02
CA PRO A 141 13.77 10.28 -4.26
C PRO A 141 14.30 11.12 -3.11
N GLN A 142 13.76 12.33 -2.95
CA GLN A 142 13.92 13.08 -1.71
C GLN A 142 12.97 12.49 -0.65
N GLN A 143 13.35 12.56 0.62
CA GLN A 143 12.58 11.98 1.73
C GLN A 143 12.14 10.53 1.43
N SER A 144 13.12 9.65 1.20
CA SER A 144 12.82 8.23 0.93
C SER A 144 11.88 7.64 1.99
N ALA A 145 10.91 6.85 1.54
CA ALA A 145 10.06 6.07 2.42
C ALA A 145 10.83 4.89 3.06
N THR A 146 11.93 4.45 2.44
CA THR A 146 12.73 3.30 2.93
C THR A 146 13.57 3.66 4.15
N GLY A 147 13.84 2.65 4.99
CA GLY A 147 14.61 2.82 6.23
C GLY A 147 13.82 3.52 7.33
N ARG A 148 12.49 3.62 7.23
CA ARG A 148 11.61 4.21 8.24
C ARG A 148 10.92 3.15 9.05
N LEU A 149 10.83 3.40 10.36
CA LEU A 149 10.15 2.57 11.32
C LEU A 149 8.86 3.25 11.77
N GLU A 150 7.72 2.65 11.48
CA GLU A 150 6.42 3.03 11.99
C GLU A 150 6.09 2.17 13.21
N LEU A 151 5.98 2.77 14.38
CA LEU A 151 5.48 2.10 15.59
C LEU A 151 3.96 2.24 15.64
N LEU A 152 3.27 1.12 15.76
CA LEU A 152 1.83 1.03 15.70
C LEU A 152 1.25 0.83 17.08
N VAL A 153 0.18 1.54 17.42
CA VAL A 153 -0.55 1.37 18.69
C VAL A 153 -2.05 1.40 18.42
N GLY A 154 -2.78 0.46 18.97
CA GLY A 154 -4.24 0.44 18.81
C GLY A 154 -4.91 -0.64 19.65
N PRO A 155 -6.24 -0.57 19.85
CA PRO A 155 -7.00 -1.61 20.51
C PRO A 155 -7.25 -2.78 19.56
N ALA A 156 -7.44 -3.96 20.14
CA ALA A 156 -8.05 -5.09 19.45
C ALA A 156 -9.11 -5.71 20.39
N VAL A 157 -10.25 -6.07 19.81
CA VAL A 157 -11.35 -6.68 20.56
C VAL A 157 -11.72 -8.00 19.90
N ARG A 158 -11.78 -9.05 20.69
CA ARG A 158 -12.37 -10.33 20.33
C ARG A 158 -13.59 -10.51 21.21
N TYR A 159 -14.69 -10.96 20.64
CA TYR A 159 -15.91 -11.10 21.40
C TYR A 159 -16.76 -12.26 20.87
N GLN A 160 -17.62 -12.75 21.74
CA GLN A 160 -18.66 -13.71 21.44
C GLN A 160 -19.95 -13.23 22.10
N LEU A 161 -21.05 -13.34 21.37
CA LEU A 161 -22.38 -13.00 21.81
C LEU A 161 -23.26 -14.25 21.78
N GLY A 162 -24.28 -14.30 22.67
CA GLY A 162 -25.33 -15.32 22.61
C GLY A 162 -25.00 -16.64 23.32
N ASN A 163 -24.02 -16.67 24.23
CA ASN A 163 -23.91 -17.77 25.19
C ASN A 163 -24.95 -17.57 26.30
N PHE A 164 -25.67 -18.63 26.67
CA PHE A 164 -26.76 -18.57 27.64
C PHE A 164 -26.26 -18.17 29.04
N ASP A 165 -25.12 -18.74 29.47
CA ASP A 165 -24.55 -18.45 30.80
C ASP A 165 -23.80 -17.10 30.84
N TYR A 166 -23.20 -16.72 29.75
CA TYR A 166 -22.43 -15.47 29.60
C TYR A 166 -22.81 -14.79 28.29
N PRO A 167 -23.87 -13.94 28.30
CA PRO A 167 -24.42 -13.35 27.07
C PRO A 167 -23.39 -12.55 26.25
N VAL A 168 -22.41 -11.96 26.92
CA VAL A 168 -21.32 -11.19 26.29
C VAL A 168 -19.99 -11.62 26.90
N GLN A 169 -19.15 -12.19 26.06
CA GLN A 169 -17.75 -12.47 26.40
C GLN A 169 -16.85 -11.63 25.50
N ALA A 170 -15.85 -10.96 26.05
CA ALA A 170 -14.95 -10.13 25.32
C ALA A 170 -13.52 -10.20 25.86
N ALA A 171 -12.55 -10.12 24.97
CA ALA A 171 -11.16 -9.88 25.28
C ALA A 171 -10.72 -8.59 24.61
N VAL A 172 -10.20 -7.66 25.39
CA VAL A 172 -9.66 -6.38 24.95
C VAL A 172 -8.16 -6.42 25.12
N ASP A 173 -7.44 -6.26 24.02
CA ASP A 173 -5.99 -6.18 24.01
C ASP A 173 -5.56 -4.77 23.56
N LEU A 174 -4.47 -4.25 24.13
CA LEU A 174 -3.69 -3.19 23.52
C LEU A 174 -2.72 -3.84 22.54
N GLN A 175 -2.76 -3.45 21.28
CA GLN A 175 -1.79 -3.90 20.29
C GLN A 175 -0.69 -2.85 20.12
N THR A 176 0.55 -3.30 20.23
CA THR A 176 1.73 -2.55 19.81
C THR A 176 2.37 -3.29 18.64
N GLY A 177 2.91 -2.55 17.68
CA GLY A 177 3.49 -3.19 16.52
C GLY A 177 4.52 -2.31 15.84
N TRP A 178 5.08 -2.83 14.77
CA TRP A 178 6.04 -2.14 13.92
C TRP A 178 5.78 -2.46 12.45
N ASP A 179 6.12 -1.49 11.62
CA ASP A 179 6.18 -1.62 10.17
C ASP A 179 7.46 -0.92 9.70
N TYR A 180 8.46 -1.70 9.30
CA TYR A 180 9.76 -1.23 8.85
C TYR A 180 9.92 -1.49 7.35
N LEU A 181 9.95 -0.43 6.55
CA LEU A 181 10.14 -0.53 5.11
C LEU A 181 11.64 -0.66 4.81
N ILE A 182 12.09 -1.87 4.48
CA ILE A 182 13.50 -2.22 4.20
C ILE A 182 13.93 -1.63 2.86
N ARG A 183 13.11 -1.84 1.82
CA ARG A 183 13.28 -1.30 0.46
C ARG A 183 11.92 -1.17 -0.21
N PRO A 184 11.80 -0.49 -1.36
CA PRO A 184 10.53 -0.42 -2.07
C PRO A 184 9.88 -1.80 -2.21
N GLY A 185 8.64 -1.94 -1.75
CA GLY A 185 7.88 -3.18 -1.76
C GLY A 185 8.32 -4.26 -0.77
N LEU A 186 9.36 -4.08 0.05
CA LEU A 186 9.76 -5.07 1.05
C LEU A 186 9.75 -4.47 2.46
N SER A 187 8.98 -5.05 3.35
CA SER A 187 8.86 -4.61 4.74
C SER A 187 8.92 -5.75 5.74
N PHE A 188 9.30 -5.42 6.96
CA PHE A 188 9.21 -6.28 8.13
C PHE A 188 8.17 -5.72 9.10
N GLN A 189 7.17 -6.52 9.44
CA GLN A 189 6.01 -6.11 10.23
C GLN A 189 5.80 -7.02 11.40
N GLY A 190 5.30 -6.48 12.51
CA GLY A 190 4.93 -7.29 13.65
C GLY A 190 3.89 -6.63 14.54
N ILE A 191 3.22 -7.45 15.33
CA ILE A 191 2.23 -7.03 16.32
C ILE A 191 2.39 -7.90 17.56
N ILE A 192 2.43 -7.24 18.72
CA ILE A 192 2.34 -7.84 20.06
C ILE A 192 0.99 -7.40 20.66
N ALA A 193 0.26 -8.33 21.21
CA ALA A 193 -0.98 -8.08 21.95
C ALA A 193 -0.72 -8.13 23.46
N TRP A 194 -1.15 -7.11 24.16
CA TRP A 194 -1.08 -6.94 25.61
C TRP A 194 -2.50 -7.02 26.16
N PRO A 195 -2.88 -8.08 26.85
CA PRO A 195 -4.23 -8.21 27.42
C PRO A 195 -4.51 -7.11 28.45
N VAL A 196 -5.65 -6.42 28.27
CA VAL A 196 -6.14 -5.39 29.20
C VAL A 196 -7.30 -5.95 30.01
N SER A 197 -8.24 -6.62 29.36
CA SER A 197 -9.37 -7.28 30.00
C SER A 197 -9.75 -8.50 29.20
N ASN A 198 -10.04 -9.62 29.86
CA ASN A 198 -10.35 -10.87 29.16
C ASN A 198 -11.27 -11.75 30.01
N ASN A 199 -12.50 -11.96 29.52
CA ASN A 199 -13.43 -12.98 29.98
C ASN A 199 -13.91 -13.90 28.84
N TYR A 200 -13.18 -13.86 27.69
CA TYR A 200 -13.52 -14.59 26.47
C TYR A 200 -12.68 -15.85 26.28
N ASP A 201 -11.37 -15.75 26.53
CA ASP A 201 -10.43 -16.86 26.37
C ASP A 201 -9.33 -16.76 27.45
N GLU A 202 -8.49 -17.80 27.55
CA GLU A 202 -7.44 -17.89 28.58
C GLU A 202 -6.16 -17.09 28.24
N LYS A 203 -6.19 -16.23 27.20
CA LYS A 203 -5.03 -15.47 26.77
C LYS A 203 -4.78 -14.24 27.63
N THR A 204 -4.27 -14.47 28.83
CA THR A 204 -4.03 -13.41 29.83
C THR A 204 -2.59 -12.86 29.81
N ARG A 205 -1.70 -13.39 28.96
CA ARG A 205 -0.29 -12.95 28.87
C ARG A 205 -0.01 -12.20 27.57
N PRO A 206 0.96 -11.28 27.58
CA PRO A 206 1.47 -10.67 26.35
C PRO A 206 1.91 -11.75 25.36
N ARG A 207 1.55 -11.56 24.09
CA ARG A 207 1.84 -12.55 23.05
C ARG A 207 2.16 -11.90 21.72
N LEU A 208 3.05 -12.54 20.99
CA LEU A 208 3.29 -12.18 19.60
C LEU A 208 2.10 -12.67 18.76
N GLU A 209 1.37 -11.74 18.16
CA GLU A 209 0.27 -12.07 17.24
C GLU A 209 0.78 -12.31 15.83
N ARG A 210 1.86 -11.60 15.44
CA ARG A 210 2.40 -11.67 14.10
C ARG A 210 3.82 -11.10 14.01
N ALA A 211 4.67 -11.74 13.19
CA ALA A 211 5.98 -11.22 12.78
C ALA A 211 6.29 -11.74 11.37
N VAL A 212 6.27 -10.86 10.37
CA VAL A 212 6.31 -11.26 8.95
C VAL A 212 7.17 -10.34 8.11
N PHE A 213 7.86 -10.92 7.14
CA PHE A 213 8.38 -10.20 5.99
C PHE A 213 7.32 -10.18 4.89
N VAL A 214 7.03 -9.01 4.36
CA VAL A 214 6.07 -8.81 3.28
C VAL A 214 6.80 -8.21 2.09
N GLY A 215 6.74 -8.90 0.95
CA GLY A 215 7.18 -8.42 -0.34
C GLY A 215 6.00 -8.15 -1.25
N ASP A 216 5.88 -6.92 -1.74
CA ASP A 216 4.87 -6.49 -2.68
C ASP A 216 5.49 -6.29 -4.07
N TYR A 217 4.82 -6.74 -5.10
CA TYR A 217 5.23 -6.66 -6.48
C TYR A 217 4.09 -6.19 -7.38
N LEU A 218 4.38 -5.29 -8.30
CA LEU A 218 3.43 -4.74 -9.25
C LEU A 218 3.90 -4.99 -10.68
N GLN A 219 3.06 -5.62 -11.50
CA GLN A 219 3.34 -5.85 -12.90
C GLN A 219 2.33 -5.15 -13.81
N ALA A 220 2.84 -4.22 -14.64
CA ALA A 220 2.09 -3.54 -15.69
C ALA A 220 0.75 -2.91 -15.25
N GLY A 221 0.66 -2.43 -14.00
CA GLY A 221 -0.52 -1.75 -13.45
C GLY A 221 -1.80 -2.58 -13.39
N ARG A 222 -1.72 -3.90 -13.53
CA ARG A 222 -2.89 -4.79 -13.51
C ARG A 222 -2.76 -5.97 -12.58
N LEU A 223 -1.56 -6.51 -12.42
CA LEU A 223 -1.27 -7.61 -11.52
C LEU A 223 -0.52 -7.10 -10.30
N PHE A 224 -1.15 -7.24 -9.15
CA PHE A 224 -0.58 -6.92 -7.86
C PHE A 224 -0.39 -8.23 -7.10
N THR A 225 0.82 -8.47 -6.65
CA THR A 225 1.16 -9.69 -5.92
C THR A 225 1.88 -9.32 -4.63
N SER A 226 1.44 -9.90 -3.53
CA SER A 226 2.07 -9.77 -2.22
C SER A 226 2.46 -11.15 -1.72
N MET A 227 3.66 -11.29 -1.23
CA MET A 227 4.16 -12.50 -0.59
C MET A 227 4.51 -12.21 0.86
N ALA A 228 4.06 -13.06 1.77
CA ALA A 228 4.39 -12.96 3.19
C ALA A 228 5.06 -14.24 3.66
N VAL A 229 6.08 -14.10 4.51
CA VAL A 229 6.82 -15.22 5.13
C VAL A 229 7.03 -14.88 6.60
N GLY A 230 6.67 -15.81 7.49
CA GLY A 230 6.90 -15.62 8.91
C GLY A 230 5.85 -16.25 9.82
N PHE A 231 5.65 -15.61 10.96
CA PHE A 231 4.65 -15.97 11.97
C PHE A 231 3.38 -15.15 11.74
N PHE A 232 2.29 -15.84 11.45
CA PHE A 232 0.98 -15.27 11.17
C PHE A 232 0.04 -15.39 12.37
N SER A 233 -1.10 -14.71 12.34
CA SER A 233 -2.12 -14.87 13.37
C SER A 233 -2.60 -16.32 13.48
N LEU A 234 -3.31 -16.67 14.55
CA LEU A 234 -3.75 -18.03 14.85
C LEU A 234 -2.60 -19.02 15.02
N ASN A 235 -1.43 -18.55 15.47
CA ASN A 235 -0.23 -19.35 15.70
C ASN A 235 0.20 -20.14 14.46
N ARG A 236 0.23 -19.49 13.29
CA ARG A 236 0.64 -20.13 12.03
C ARG A 236 2.03 -19.63 11.59
N VAL A 237 2.91 -20.55 11.25
CA VAL A 237 4.21 -20.25 10.62
C VAL A 237 4.21 -20.77 9.19
N GLY A 238 4.70 -19.97 8.26
CA GLY A 238 4.78 -20.41 6.87
C GLY A 238 4.89 -19.29 5.86
N THR A 239 4.34 -19.54 4.69
CA THR A 239 4.35 -18.64 3.54
C THR A 239 2.93 -18.39 3.05
N HIS A 240 2.70 -17.22 2.48
CA HIS A 240 1.43 -16.83 1.87
C HIS A 240 1.68 -15.96 0.65
N LEU A 241 0.96 -16.23 -0.43
CA LEU A 241 0.92 -15.47 -1.65
C LEU A 241 -0.51 -14.94 -1.84
N SER A 242 -0.66 -13.65 -2.09
CA SER A 242 -1.94 -13.04 -2.45
C SER A 242 -1.75 -12.24 -3.73
N SER A 243 -2.54 -12.52 -4.74
CA SER A 243 -2.49 -11.84 -6.03
C SER A 243 -3.84 -11.29 -6.40
N ARG A 244 -3.85 -10.14 -7.06
CA ARG A 244 -5.03 -9.54 -7.64
C ARG A 244 -4.75 -9.08 -9.06
N TRP A 245 -5.59 -9.50 -9.98
CA TRP A 245 -5.51 -9.13 -11.37
C TRP A 245 -6.75 -8.36 -11.80
N TRP A 246 -6.55 -7.08 -12.18
CA TRP A 246 -7.61 -6.21 -12.66
C TRP A 246 -7.85 -6.41 -14.16
N LEU A 247 -9.11 -6.54 -14.56
CA LEU A 247 -9.48 -6.51 -15.97
C LEU A 247 -9.36 -5.10 -16.57
N PRO A 248 -9.31 -4.96 -17.91
CA PRO A 248 -9.10 -3.66 -18.56
C PRO A 248 -10.11 -2.58 -18.22
N ASP A 249 -11.37 -2.95 -18.00
CA ASP A 249 -12.45 -2.04 -17.61
C ASP A 249 -12.48 -1.68 -16.13
N GLU A 250 -11.62 -2.34 -15.35
CA GLU A 250 -11.49 -2.17 -13.89
C GLU A 250 -12.76 -2.44 -13.07
N ARG A 251 -13.85 -2.93 -13.69
CA ARG A 251 -15.06 -3.35 -12.95
C ARG A 251 -14.90 -4.71 -12.29
N PHE A 252 -14.06 -5.54 -12.87
CA PHE A 252 -13.80 -6.88 -12.39
C PHE A 252 -12.34 -7.05 -12.02
N SER A 253 -12.11 -7.82 -10.97
CA SER A 253 -10.78 -8.32 -10.63
C SER A 253 -10.85 -9.78 -10.21
N PHE A 254 -9.80 -10.52 -10.52
CA PHE A 254 -9.58 -11.87 -10.00
C PHE A 254 -8.64 -11.77 -8.79
N ARG A 255 -8.98 -12.51 -7.76
CA ARG A 255 -8.15 -12.70 -6.58
C ARG A 255 -7.70 -14.15 -6.49
N PHE A 256 -6.47 -14.34 -6.08
CA PHE A 256 -5.89 -15.64 -5.82
C PHE A 256 -5.05 -15.57 -4.55
N ASP A 257 -5.33 -16.48 -3.61
CA ASP A 257 -4.60 -16.62 -2.36
C ASP A 257 -4.10 -18.06 -2.25
N ALA A 258 -2.81 -18.23 -2.02
CA ALA A 258 -2.18 -19.51 -1.78
C ALA A 258 -1.32 -19.43 -0.52
N GLY A 259 -1.41 -20.41 0.36
CA GLY A 259 -0.62 -20.42 1.58
C GLY A 259 -0.24 -21.84 2.00
N LEU A 260 0.93 -21.95 2.60
CA LEU A 260 1.38 -23.19 3.21
C LEU A 260 1.86 -22.87 4.62
N THR A 261 1.10 -23.32 5.62
CA THR A 261 1.39 -23.00 7.01
C THR A 261 1.31 -24.23 7.89
N ARG A 262 1.99 -24.18 9.02
CA ARG A 262 1.82 -25.16 10.11
C ARG A 262 1.48 -24.43 11.40
N PHE A 263 0.77 -25.09 12.30
CA PHE A 263 0.53 -24.59 13.64
C PHE A 263 1.84 -24.63 14.44
N SER A 264 2.18 -23.53 15.11
CA SER A 264 3.37 -23.43 15.94
C SER A 264 3.11 -22.47 17.08
N GLN A 265 3.20 -22.94 18.30
CA GLN A 265 3.02 -22.11 19.48
C GLN A 265 4.37 -21.54 19.94
N LEU A 266 4.39 -20.22 20.17
CA LEU A 266 5.58 -19.55 20.72
C LEU A 266 5.62 -19.78 22.23
N THR A 267 6.56 -20.60 22.72
CA THR A 267 6.70 -20.98 24.14
C THR A 267 7.75 -20.18 24.91
N GLY A 268 8.37 -19.20 24.26
CA GLY A 268 9.36 -18.29 24.85
C GLY A 268 9.72 -17.19 23.87
N PRO A 269 10.67 -16.33 24.20
CA PRO A 269 10.95 -15.14 23.39
C PRO A 269 11.31 -15.46 21.93
N VAL A 270 11.78 -16.66 21.62
CA VAL A 270 12.15 -17.08 20.25
C VAL A 270 11.94 -18.59 20.00
N ARG A 271 11.38 -19.34 20.94
CA ARG A 271 11.24 -20.80 20.80
C ARG A 271 9.85 -21.15 20.28
N PHE A 272 9.82 -21.90 19.18
CA PHE A 272 8.59 -22.44 18.59
C PHE A 272 8.46 -23.93 18.98
N ASP A 273 7.40 -24.28 19.67
CA ASP A 273 7.02 -25.69 19.86
C ASP A 273 6.25 -26.18 18.66
N GLU A 274 6.64 -27.33 18.15
CA GLU A 274 5.95 -28.00 17.05
C GLU A 274 4.71 -28.74 17.58
N ALA A 275 3.60 -28.01 17.78
CA ALA A 275 2.36 -28.61 18.24
C ALA A 275 1.68 -29.50 17.17
N GLU A 276 1.88 -29.19 15.89
CA GLU A 276 1.39 -29.99 14.75
C GLU A 276 2.47 -30.13 13.69
N LYS A 277 2.80 -31.38 13.34
CA LYS A 277 3.75 -31.68 12.26
C LYS A 277 3.15 -31.50 10.86
N LYS A 278 1.81 -31.35 10.76
CA LYS A 278 1.10 -31.30 9.47
C LYS A 278 1.05 -29.88 8.91
N TRP A 279 1.47 -29.74 7.67
CA TRP A 279 1.27 -28.54 6.89
C TRP A 279 -0.19 -28.40 6.47
N ALA A 280 -0.74 -27.20 6.60
CA ALA A 280 -2.09 -26.86 6.15
C ALA A 280 -1.98 -25.98 4.90
N PRO A 281 -2.24 -26.51 3.71
CA PRO A 281 -2.33 -25.72 2.51
C PRO A 281 -3.65 -24.96 2.46
N VAL A 282 -3.59 -23.74 1.97
CA VAL A 282 -4.72 -22.86 1.65
C VAL A 282 -4.65 -22.54 0.18
N LEU A 283 -5.76 -22.62 -0.52
CA LEU A 283 -5.87 -22.28 -1.93
C LEU A 283 -7.25 -21.70 -2.22
N ILE A 284 -7.33 -20.41 -2.47
CA ILE A 284 -8.58 -19.71 -2.69
C ILE A 284 -8.49 -18.89 -3.97
N ALA A 285 -9.50 -19.02 -4.83
CA ALA A 285 -9.69 -18.17 -5.99
C ALA A 285 -10.99 -17.38 -5.84
N GLY A 286 -11.02 -16.16 -6.33
CA GLY A 286 -12.18 -15.30 -6.23
C GLY A 286 -12.34 -14.37 -7.41
N LEU A 287 -13.60 -14.03 -7.68
CA LEU A 287 -14.01 -13.02 -8.62
C LEU A 287 -14.63 -11.86 -7.85
N GLU A 288 -14.24 -10.64 -8.17
CA GLU A 288 -14.76 -9.42 -7.57
C GLU A 288 -15.41 -8.56 -8.66
N TYR A 289 -16.59 -8.04 -8.33
CA TYR A 289 -17.27 -7.02 -9.11
C TYR A 289 -17.32 -5.70 -8.34
N HIS A 290 -16.78 -4.63 -8.93
CA HIS A 290 -16.72 -3.30 -8.32
C HIS A 290 -17.86 -2.43 -8.85
N TRP A 291 -18.87 -2.24 -8.04
CA TRP A 291 -20.00 -1.37 -8.37
C TRP A 291 -19.64 0.09 -8.08
N ARG A 292 -19.08 0.74 -9.09
CA ARG A 292 -18.46 2.08 -8.98
C ARG A 292 -19.37 3.14 -8.38
N LYS A 293 -20.65 3.17 -8.78
CA LYS A 293 -21.62 4.18 -8.33
C LYS A 293 -21.81 4.19 -6.80
N TYR A 294 -21.69 3.04 -6.16
CA TYR A 294 -21.96 2.88 -4.73
C TYR A 294 -20.70 2.55 -3.92
N ALA A 295 -19.52 2.61 -4.52
CA ALA A 295 -18.27 2.20 -3.88
C ALA A 295 -18.38 0.80 -3.21
N THR A 296 -19.17 -0.09 -3.82
CA THR A 296 -19.51 -1.41 -3.30
C THR A 296 -18.77 -2.47 -4.10
N THR A 297 -18.18 -3.43 -3.40
CA THR A 297 -17.56 -4.60 -4.01
C THR A 297 -18.35 -5.85 -3.63
N LEU A 298 -18.71 -6.62 -4.63
CA LEU A 298 -19.26 -7.97 -4.47
C LEU A 298 -18.14 -8.95 -4.78
N ARG A 299 -17.87 -9.89 -3.88
CA ARG A 299 -16.84 -10.90 -4.03
C ARG A 299 -17.45 -12.28 -3.88
N MET A 300 -17.12 -13.15 -4.81
CA MET A 300 -17.33 -14.60 -4.69
C MET A 300 -15.98 -15.27 -4.69
N SER A 301 -15.70 -16.04 -3.67
CA SER A 301 -14.45 -16.81 -3.55
C SER A 301 -14.75 -18.25 -3.17
N GLY A 302 -13.90 -19.14 -3.65
CA GLY A 302 -14.02 -20.55 -3.36
C GLY A 302 -12.66 -21.23 -3.33
N GLY A 303 -12.60 -22.36 -2.63
CA GLY A 303 -11.38 -23.13 -2.51
C GLY A 303 -11.24 -23.81 -1.16
N ARG A 304 -9.99 -24.06 -0.77
CA ARG A 304 -9.61 -24.71 0.48
C ARG A 304 -9.11 -23.69 1.48
N PHE A 305 -9.79 -23.61 2.61
CA PHE A 305 -9.49 -22.69 3.70
C PHE A 305 -8.55 -23.32 4.75
N LEU A 306 -8.23 -22.55 5.79
CA LEU A 306 -7.19 -22.88 6.78
C LEU A 306 -7.38 -24.23 7.49
N TYR A 307 -8.61 -24.59 7.82
CA TYR A 307 -8.89 -25.82 8.57
C TYR A 307 -9.25 -27.00 7.69
N ASN A 308 -8.75 -26.99 6.45
CA ASN A 308 -8.95 -28.06 5.47
C ASN A 308 -10.42 -28.17 5.03
N ASP A 309 -11.18 -27.14 5.23
CA ASP A 309 -12.55 -27.03 4.76
C ASP A 309 -12.57 -26.48 3.33
N GLU A 310 -13.43 -27.04 2.49
CA GLU A 310 -13.60 -26.63 1.10
C GLU A 310 -15.01 -26.08 0.87
N GLY A 311 -15.11 -25.02 0.07
CA GLY A 311 -16.41 -24.43 -0.19
C GLY A 311 -16.37 -23.04 -0.79
N LEU A 312 -17.48 -22.31 -0.63
CA LEU A 312 -17.70 -20.99 -1.19
C LEU A 312 -17.93 -19.94 -0.10
N MET A 313 -17.50 -18.73 -0.38
CA MET A 313 -17.76 -17.54 0.42
C MET A 313 -18.20 -16.40 -0.49
N LEU A 314 -19.31 -15.76 -0.14
CA LEU A 314 -19.83 -14.57 -0.77
C LEU A 314 -19.66 -13.39 0.18
N GLU A 315 -19.18 -12.29 -0.33
CA GLU A 315 -19.00 -11.06 0.44
C GLU A 315 -19.57 -9.87 -0.35
N ALA A 316 -20.21 -8.97 0.36
CA ALA A 316 -20.62 -7.67 -0.17
C ALA A 316 -20.13 -6.61 0.81
N PHE A 317 -19.29 -5.68 0.38
CA PHE A 317 -18.80 -4.61 1.24
C PHE A 317 -18.75 -3.27 0.52
N ARG A 318 -19.00 -2.22 1.29
CA ARG A 318 -18.97 -0.83 0.84
C ARG A 318 -17.89 -0.06 1.57
N MET A 319 -17.17 0.77 0.82
CA MET A 319 -16.26 1.77 1.36
C MET A 319 -16.98 3.11 1.49
N MET A 320 -16.83 3.79 2.61
CA MET A 320 -17.36 5.13 2.90
C MET A 320 -16.24 5.92 3.55
N GLY A 321 -15.43 6.60 2.75
CA GLY A 321 -14.16 7.15 3.20
C GLY A 321 -13.25 6.05 3.73
N GLU A 322 -12.85 6.17 4.98
CA GLU A 322 -12.02 5.17 5.67
C GLU A 322 -12.82 4.05 6.36
N TYR A 323 -14.14 4.16 6.39
CA TYR A 323 -15.00 3.11 6.94
C TYR A 323 -15.26 2.04 5.89
N ARG A 324 -15.26 0.80 6.34
CA ARG A 324 -15.67 -0.34 5.52
C ARG A 324 -16.73 -1.11 6.26
N PHE A 325 -17.87 -1.31 5.62
CA PHE A 325 -18.97 -2.13 6.13
C PHE A 325 -19.34 -3.19 5.12
N GLY A 326 -19.59 -4.41 5.57
CA GLY A 326 -19.96 -5.49 4.68
C GLY A 326 -20.60 -6.68 5.37
N PHE A 327 -21.21 -7.53 4.56
CA PHE A 327 -21.77 -8.81 4.94
C PHE A 327 -21.05 -9.93 4.24
N PHE A 328 -21.05 -11.10 4.84
CA PHE A 328 -20.58 -12.31 4.22
C PHE A 328 -21.51 -13.50 4.52
N ALA A 329 -21.51 -14.46 3.62
CA ALA A 329 -22.08 -15.78 3.80
C ALA A 329 -21.08 -16.82 3.31
N SER A 330 -20.91 -17.91 4.04
CA SER A 330 -20.06 -19.01 3.68
C SER A 330 -20.81 -20.35 3.75
N ALA A 331 -20.44 -21.26 2.85
CA ALA A 331 -20.88 -22.65 2.84
C ALA A 331 -19.69 -23.53 2.49
N THR A 332 -19.19 -24.27 3.47
CA THR A 332 -18.04 -25.16 3.34
C THR A 332 -18.35 -26.55 3.88
N THR A 333 -17.44 -27.47 3.70
CA THR A 333 -17.53 -28.83 4.31
C THR A 333 -17.58 -28.79 5.84
N ALA A 334 -17.07 -27.72 6.47
CA ALA A 334 -17.12 -27.53 7.92
C ALA A 334 -18.46 -26.95 8.41
N GLY A 335 -19.29 -26.38 7.50
CA GLY A 335 -20.57 -25.81 7.85
C GLY A 335 -20.96 -24.57 7.04
N LYS A 336 -22.07 -23.95 7.46
CA LYS A 336 -22.57 -22.70 6.88
C LYS A 336 -22.52 -21.61 7.91
N ASN A 337 -22.15 -20.40 7.50
CA ASN A 337 -22.07 -19.24 8.38
C ASN A 337 -22.50 -17.99 7.63
N LEU A 338 -22.90 -17.00 8.38
CA LEU A 338 -23.18 -15.66 7.89
C LEU A 338 -22.72 -14.64 8.94
N GLY A 339 -22.47 -13.43 8.50
CA GLY A 339 -22.04 -12.39 9.42
C GLY A 339 -21.84 -11.05 8.75
N PHE A 340 -21.37 -10.11 9.54
CA PHE A 340 -20.99 -8.80 9.05
C PHE A 340 -19.59 -8.44 9.52
N GLN A 341 -18.98 -7.55 8.79
CA GLN A 341 -17.68 -6.97 9.10
C GLN A 341 -17.78 -5.45 9.03
N TRP A 342 -17.25 -4.81 10.03
CA TRP A 342 -17.14 -3.37 10.07
C TRP A 342 -15.71 -3.00 10.44
N SER A 343 -15.16 -2.03 9.72
CA SER A 343 -13.83 -1.51 9.99
C SER A 343 -13.92 0.00 10.10
N MET A 344 -13.44 0.54 11.20
CA MET A 344 -13.45 1.96 11.47
C MET A 344 -12.04 2.50 11.67
N PRO A 345 -11.77 3.72 11.23
CA PRO A 345 -10.48 4.37 11.43
C PRO A 345 -10.29 4.79 12.88
N LEU A 346 -9.06 4.68 13.39
CA LEU A 346 -8.67 5.19 14.70
C LEU A 346 -8.09 6.60 14.56
N PHE A 347 -8.29 7.45 15.57
CA PHE A 347 -7.67 8.77 15.61
C PHE A 347 -6.15 8.67 15.82
N PRO A 348 -5.37 9.67 15.32
CA PRO A 348 -5.74 10.86 14.59
C PRO A 348 -5.85 10.63 13.06
N VAL A 349 -6.53 11.54 12.35
CA VAL A 349 -6.61 11.56 10.87
C VAL A 349 -5.30 12.03 10.24
N ARG A 350 -4.60 12.94 10.92
CA ARG A 350 -3.35 13.54 10.48
C ARG A 350 -2.25 13.19 11.48
N TYR A 351 -1.21 12.55 10.99
CA TYR A 351 -0.05 12.16 11.79
C TYR A 351 1.01 13.29 11.88
N ALA A 352 1.95 13.13 12.80
CA ALA A 352 3.18 13.92 12.80
C ALA A 352 3.91 13.78 11.46
N ARG A 353 4.77 14.75 11.14
CA ARG A 353 5.62 14.65 9.93
C ARG A 353 6.45 13.36 9.99
N PRO A 354 6.61 12.67 8.84
CA PRO A 354 7.38 11.45 8.78
C PRO A 354 8.85 11.70 9.15
N GLY A 355 9.28 11.11 10.26
CA GLY A 355 10.69 11.03 10.68
C GLY A 355 11.29 9.66 10.34
N ARG A 356 12.48 9.33 10.86
CA ARG A 356 13.05 7.97 10.77
C ARG A 356 12.24 6.97 11.59
N VAL A 357 11.74 7.43 12.73
CA VAL A 357 10.83 6.68 13.62
C VAL A 357 9.61 7.54 13.86
N ARG A 358 8.44 6.94 13.78
CA ARG A 358 7.16 7.62 14.04
C ARG A 358 6.18 6.67 14.73
N ILE A 359 5.40 7.22 15.66
CA ILE A 359 4.27 6.51 16.25
C ILE A 359 3.01 6.88 15.49
N ARG A 360 2.20 5.89 15.14
CA ARG A 360 0.87 6.07 14.56
C ARG A 360 -0.11 5.06 15.09
N THR A 361 -1.38 5.30 14.90
CA THR A 361 -2.39 4.30 15.21
C THR A 361 -2.26 3.09 14.30
N ALA A 362 -2.56 1.93 14.85
CA ALA A 362 -2.71 0.70 14.07
C ALA A 362 -3.75 0.92 12.95
N ASN A 363 -3.81 0.01 12.03
CA ASN A 363 -4.79 0.03 10.94
C ASN A 363 -6.22 0.11 11.48
N PRO A 364 -7.18 0.41 10.60
CA PRO A 364 -8.58 0.51 10.99
C PRO A 364 -8.98 -0.64 11.90
N PHE A 365 -9.68 -0.29 12.97
CA PHE A 365 -10.19 -1.25 13.95
C PHE A 365 -11.27 -2.13 13.32
N PRO A 366 -11.07 -3.46 13.20
CA PRO A 366 -12.05 -4.34 12.61
C PRO A 366 -12.98 -4.91 13.69
N LEU A 367 -14.28 -4.87 13.42
CA LEU A 367 -15.31 -5.61 14.13
C LEU A 367 -15.91 -6.65 13.19
N ASN A 368 -15.78 -7.93 13.53
CA ASN A 368 -16.27 -9.03 12.72
C ASN A 368 -17.24 -9.87 13.56
N TYR A 369 -18.49 -9.89 13.16
CA TYR A 369 -19.49 -10.76 13.76
C TYR A 369 -19.75 -11.97 12.87
N ARG A 370 -19.77 -13.15 13.48
CA ARG A 370 -20.12 -14.43 12.85
C ARG A 370 -21.27 -15.06 13.63
N TYR A 371 -22.31 -15.45 12.94
CA TYR A 371 -23.47 -16.09 13.56
C TYR A 371 -23.08 -17.34 14.36
N ARG A 372 -22.18 -18.16 13.78
CA ARG A 372 -21.56 -19.30 14.47
C ARG A 372 -20.10 -18.98 14.79
N GLY A 373 -19.90 -18.23 15.87
CA GLY A 373 -18.59 -17.67 16.23
C GLY A 373 -17.46 -18.69 16.40
N LEU A 374 -17.76 -19.87 16.95
CA LEU A 374 -16.78 -20.94 17.22
C LEU A 374 -16.51 -21.84 16.01
N HIS A 375 -17.32 -21.79 14.96
CA HIS A 375 -17.11 -22.61 13.76
C HIS A 375 -15.84 -22.21 13.02
N ARG A 376 -15.15 -23.21 12.47
CA ARG A 376 -13.89 -23.04 11.76
C ARG A 376 -14.07 -22.81 10.25
N ASP A 377 -15.30 -22.76 9.77
CA ASP A 377 -15.65 -22.61 8.35
C ASP A 377 -15.10 -21.32 7.74
N ALA A 378 -14.57 -21.40 6.54
CA ALA A 378 -14.04 -20.32 5.73
C ALA A 378 -13.11 -19.36 6.50
N ARG A 379 -12.32 -19.85 7.46
CA ARG A 379 -11.37 -19.04 8.20
C ARG A 379 -10.02 -18.94 7.50
N MET A 380 -9.42 -17.75 7.67
CA MET A 380 -8.07 -17.44 7.22
C MET A 380 -7.26 -16.84 8.37
N TYR A 381 -5.95 -17.01 8.33
CA TYR A 381 -5.02 -16.28 9.17
C TYR A 381 -4.73 -14.89 8.59
N GLN A 382 -4.23 -13.99 9.42
CA GLN A 382 -3.79 -12.66 8.98
C GLN A 382 -2.27 -12.66 8.77
N THR A 383 -1.85 -12.17 7.61
CA THR A 383 -0.46 -12.18 7.13
C THR A 383 0.26 -10.84 7.26
N GLY A 384 -0.38 -9.80 7.76
CA GLY A 384 0.17 -8.45 7.78
C GLY A 384 -0.55 -7.52 6.82
N TYR A 385 0.09 -6.42 6.48
CA TYR A 385 -0.42 -5.45 5.53
C TYR A 385 0.07 -5.79 4.14
N LEU A 386 -0.72 -6.57 3.41
CA LEU A 386 -0.47 -6.88 2.01
C LEU A 386 -1.02 -5.76 1.14
N LEU A 387 -0.22 -5.26 0.19
CA LEU A 387 -0.68 -4.26 -0.76
C LEU A 387 -1.87 -4.75 -1.58
N SER A 388 -1.86 -6.02 -1.98
CA SER A 388 -2.97 -6.65 -2.70
C SER A 388 -4.32 -6.55 -1.98
N GLU A 389 -4.32 -6.50 -0.65
CA GLU A 389 -5.53 -6.31 0.17
C GLU A 389 -5.92 -4.84 0.36
N GLN A 390 -4.96 -3.93 0.27
CA GLN A 390 -5.17 -2.50 0.46
C GLN A 390 -5.65 -1.77 -0.80
N LEU A 391 -5.62 -2.42 -1.96
CA LEU A 391 -5.94 -1.81 -3.26
C LEU A 391 -7.35 -1.21 -3.35
N TYR A 392 -8.27 -1.60 -2.47
CA TYR A 392 -9.62 -1.00 -2.45
C TYR A 392 -9.60 0.48 -2.13
N SER A 393 -8.73 0.92 -1.21
CA SER A 393 -8.57 2.34 -0.86
C SER A 393 -7.86 3.14 -1.96
N PHE A 394 -7.19 2.46 -2.89
CA PHE A 394 -6.53 3.04 -4.05
C PHE A 394 -7.31 2.85 -5.35
N TYR A 395 -8.52 2.28 -5.30
CA TYR A 395 -9.32 2.08 -6.49
C TYR A 395 -9.60 3.43 -7.19
N PRO A 396 -9.28 3.60 -8.51
CA PRO A 396 -9.23 4.91 -9.15
C PRO A 396 -10.50 5.74 -9.02
N THR A 397 -11.67 5.13 -9.29
CA THR A 397 -12.96 5.83 -9.19
C THR A 397 -13.32 6.19 -7.73
N PHE A 398 -13.04 5.30 -6.79
CA PHE A 398 -13.25 5.59 -5.37
C PHE A 398 -12.33 6.74 -4.93
N PHE A 399 -11.05 6.64 -5.25
CA PHE A 399 -10.03 7.60 -4.85
C PHE A 399 -10.39 9.04 -5.28
N ILE A 400 -10.78 9.25 -6.55
CA ILE A 400 -11.14 10.58 -7.04
C ILE A 400 -12.43 11.13 -6.43
N ASN A 401 -13.39 10.27 -6.09
CA ASN A 401 -14.61 10.68 -5.42
C ASN A 401 -14.36 11.14 -3.99
N GLU A 402 -13.41 10.51 -3.29
CA GLU A 402 -13.04 10.83 -1.92
C GLU A 402 -12.07 12.04 -1.81
N MET A 403 -11.56 12.54 -2.94
CA MET A 403 -10.78 13.78 -3.01
C MET A 403 -11.66 15.03 -3.08
N LYS A 404 -12.92 14.90 -3.47
CA LYS A 404 -13.89 16.00 -3.54
C LYS A 404 -14.39 16.38 -2.16
#